data_f7b4d0b3b9db8ff9fa862661163adc95
#
_entry.id   f7b4d0b3b9db8ff9fa862661163adc95
#
_cell.length_a   1.000
_cell.length_b   1.000
_cell.length_c   1.000
_cell.angle_alpha   90.00
_cell.angle_beta   90.00
_cell.angle_gamma   90.00
#
_symmetry.space_group_name_H-M   'P 1'
#
loop_
_entity.id
_entity.type
_entity.pdbx_description
1 polymer ?
#
loop_
_entity_poly.entity_id
_entity_poly.type
_entity_poly.pdbx_seq_one_letter_code
_entity_poly.pdbx_strand_id
1 'polypeptide(L)'
;MPVNEKTLPDVSELTICESTAEMLAKARRDDVELSMDRAASSKACPIGADSACCKHCAMGPCRILGKDKYGSVGVCGADIDTIQARNFARMVTAGSASHTDHGMGMVDLLREVVEGKNTAYQIKDTAKLRSVAESIGIETANREDADIARELCDELVKTYTQVDGEIPFAKRVPAKTLEVWRKLGIVPRGAMREIMETMHRTHMGVDQDLENIMNQASRVALADGWGGSMVTTEISDILFGAPTPKVGQVDMGVLKKEQVNVIVHGHEPNLFESILISAGKPELIEKAKEAGAERINLVGMCCSGAEMLSRHGVPHAGNFASTEAIMVTGAVDAMAVDVQCIQQGLGKVADCYGTKLFTTNSRCRIAGVEHIPFVEHEPFECTDKIIEMAIERFAHRKHPIDIPDRVSTGVHGFTHEYINYMLGGSFRASYTPLNDNIINGRIRGVAGVVGCTNARSKQDFSHIELVRELIKNDVLVLQTGCSQIALAKAGMYLPETAAQAGAGLAEVCEAVGMPPVLGMGSCVDNSR
;
A
#
# COMPACT_ATOMS: atom_id res chain seq x y z
N MET A 1 23.75 19.48 1.60
CA MET A 1 24.52 20.24 0.58
C MET A 1 23.56 21.27 0.01
N PRO A 2 23.97 22.53 -0.26
CA PRO A 2 23.07 23.48 -0.85
C PRO A 2 22.58 22.99 -2.20
N VAL A 3 21.29 23.20 -2.47
CA VAL A 3 20.65 22.80 -3.74
C VAL A 3 21.19 23.68 -4.85
N ASN A 4 21.78 23.07 -5.87
CA ASN A 4 22.26 23.83 -7.03
C ASN A 4 21.10 24.06 -8.01
N GLU A 5 20.32 25.11 -7.80
CA GLU A 5 19.10 25.44 -8.56
C GLU A 5 19.30 25.43 -10.09
N LYS A 6 20.51 25.66 -10.57
CA LYS A 6 20.81 25.72 -12.02
C LYS A 6 20.79 24.36 -12.72
N THR A 7 20.66 23.25 -11.98
CA THR A 7 20.74 21.89 -12.51
C THR A 7 19.47 21.05 -12.27
N LEU A 8 18.52 21.56 -11.49
CA LEU A 8 17.27 20.85 -11.22
C LEU A 8 16.21 21.16 -12.29
N PRO A 9 15.42 20.16 -12.71
CA PRO A 9 14.29 20.38 -13.61
C PRO A 9 13.22 21.26 -12.97
N ASP A 10 12.36 21.88 -13.80
CA ASP A 10 11.19 22.58 -13.29
C ASP A 10 10.27 21.63 -12.49
N VAL A 11 9.61 22.14 -11.47
CA VAL A 11 8.73 21.32 -10.61
C VAL A 11 7.59 20.67 -11.42
N SER A 12 7.12 21.33 -12.47
CA SER A 12 6.08 20.81 -13.37
C SER A 12 6.53 19.59 -14.19
N GLU A 13 7.83 19.38 -14.33
CA GLU A 13 8.40 18.20 -14.97
C GLU A 13 8.40 16.99 -14.01
N LEU A 14 8.44 17.23 -12.70
CA LEU A 14 8.57 16.20 -11.66
C LEU A 14 7.22 15.70 -11.15
N THR A 15 6.18 16.51 -11.19
CA THR A 15 4.84 16.16 -10.67
C THR A 15 3.73 16.84 -11.45
N ILE A 16 2.55 16.22 -11.48
CA ILE A 16 1.31 16.85 -11.90
C ILE A 16 0.42 17.21 -10.69
N CYS A 17 0.82 16.82 -9.47
CA CYS A 17 0.13 17.19 -8.25
C CYS A 17 0.52 18.61 -7.85
N GLU A 18 -0.44 19.53 -7.92
CA GLU A 18 -0.22 20.96 -7.65
C GLU A 18 0.28 21.19 -6.21
N SER A 19 -0.30 20.52 -5.22
CA SER A 19 0.15 20.61 -3.82
C SER A 19 1.61 20.18 -3.65
N THR A 20 1.99 19.08 -4.29
CA THR A 20 3.38 18.61 -4.23
C THR A 20 4.31 19.59 -4.96
N ALA A 21 3.90 20.15 -6.09
CA ALA A 21 4.69 21.14 -6.83
C ALA A 21 4.93 22.41 -5.99
N GLU A 22 3.89 22.91 -5.32
CA GLU A 22 3.97 24.07 -4.44
C GLU A 22 4.94 23.83 -3.27
N MET A 23 4.84 22.69 -2.59
CA MET A 23 5.72 22.35 -1.48
C MET A 23 7.15 22.04 -1.93
N LEU A 24 7.35 21.42 -3.09
CA LEU A 24 8.67 21.21 -3.67
C LEU A 24 9.35 22.56 -4.00
N ALA A 25 8.60 23.49 -4.60
CA ALA A 25 9.10 24.84 -4.86
C ALA A 25 9.46 25.59 -3.56
N LYS A 26 8.65 25.43 -2.50
CA LYS A 26 8.93 26.00 -1.17
C LYS A 26 10.18 25.39 -0.57
N ALA A 27 10.32 24.05 -0.56
CA ALA A 27 11.49 23.37 -0.04
C ALA A 27 12.79 23.83 -0.71
N ARG A 28 12.77 24.05 -2.04
CA ARG A 28 13.91 24.60 -2.77
C ARG A 28 14.26 26.03 -2.34
N ARG A 29 13.26 26.89 -2.10
CA ARG A 29 13.49 28.26 -1.53
C ARG A 29 14.09 28.21 -0.13
N ASP A 30 13.71 27.21 0.66
CA ASP A 30 14.18 26.98 2.02
C ASP A 30 15.52 26.21 2.06
N ASP A 31 16.16 25.93 0.91
CA ASP A 31 17.38 25.12 0.73
C ASP A 31 17.26 23.69 1.32
N VAL A 32 16.08 23.10 1.23
CA VAL A 32 15.76 21.73 1.68
C VAL A 32 15.54 20.83 0.47
N GLU A 33 16.36 19.79 0.35
CA GLU A 33 16.32 18.81 -0.73
C GLU A 33 15.29 17.70 -0.41
N LEU A 34 14.34 17.46 -1.32
CA LEU A 34 13.37 16.37 -1.24
C LEU A 34 13.73 15.19 -2.13
N SER A 35 12.99 14.08 -2.02
CA SER A 35 13.26 12.84 -2.76
C SER A 35 13.27 13.02 -4.29
N MET A 36 12.42 13.89 -4.83
CA MET A 36 12.39 14.20 -6.25
C MET A 36 13.64 14.96 -6.70
N ASP A 37 14.16 15.88 -5.88
CA ASP A 37 15.41 16.59 -6.16
C ASP A 37 16.60 15.63 -6.12
N ARG A 38 16.64 14.73 -5.13
CA ARG A 38 17.65 13.66 -5.07
C ARG A 38 17.58 12.73 -6.27
N ALA A 39 16.38 12.39 -6.72
CA ALA A 39 16.20 11.57 -7.91
C ALA A 39 16.68 12.28 -9.19
N ALA A 40 16.38 13.58 -9.32
CA ALA A 40 16.77 14.40 -10.47
C ALA A 40 18.29 14.65 -10.51
N SER A 41 18.92 14.91 -9.35
CA SER A 41 20.36 15.15 -9.24
C SER A 41 21.21 13.87 -9.29
N SER A 42 20.63 12.72 -8.93
CA SER A 42 21.33 11.43 -8.92
C SER A 42 21.35 10.79 -10.31
N LYS A 43 22.53 10.78 -10.94
CA LYS A 43 22.72 10.07 -12.21
C LYS A 43 22.61 8.56 -11.98
N ALA A 44 21.65 7.92 -12.66
CA ALA A 44 21.56 6.48 -12.66
C ALA A 44 22.78 5.86 -13.36
N CYS A 45 23.33 4.77 -12.82
CA CYS A 45 24.29 3.95 -13.54
C CYS A 45 23.59 3.31 -14.75
N PRO A 46 24.00 3.55 -16.00
CA PRO A 46 23.30 3.02 -17.17
C PRO A 46 23.28 1.49 -17.17
N ILE A 47 24.35 0.84 -16.73
CA ILE A 47 24.43 -0.63 -16.66
C ILE A 47 23.45 -1.17 -15.61
N GLY A 48 23.30 -0.47 -14.48
CA GLY A 48 22.32 -0.81 -13.45
C GLY A 48 20.88 -0.54 -13.91
N ALA A 49 20.66 0.53 -14.66
CA ALA A 49 19.34 0.86 -15.21
C ALA A 49 18.87 -0.22 -16.21
N ASP A 50 19.79 -0.74 -17.03
CA ASP A 50 19.52 -1.85 -17.95
C ASP A 50 19.48 -3.22 -17.27
N SER A 51 19.61 -3.26 -15.93
CA SER A 51 19.73 -4.50 -15.17
C SER A 51 20.88 -5.44 -15.62
N ALA A 52 21.89 -4.89 -16.25
CA ALA A 52 23.03 -5.60 -16.84
C ALA A 52 24.20 -5.80 -15.86
N CYS A 53 23.96 -5.68 -14.57
CA CYS A 53 24.92 -5.87 -13.49
C CYS A 53 24.45 -6.96 -12.53
N CYS A 54 25.26 -8.01 -12.34
CA CYS A 54 24.99 -9.08 -11.39
C CYS A 54 25.87 -8.95 -10.14
N LYS A 55 25.28 -8.95 -8.95
CA LYS A 55 25.94 -8.89 -7.64
C LYS A 55 25.54 -10.06 -6.72
N HIS A 56 25.11 -11.19 -7.28
CA HIS A 56 24.50 -12.27 -6.50
C HIS A 56 25.49 -13.29 -5.97
N CYS A 57 26.79 -13.11 -6.19
CA CYS A 57 27.83 -13.95 -5.59
C CYS A 57 29.15 -13.18 -5.39
N ALA A 58 30.09 -13.79 -4.66
CA ALA A 58 31.39 -13.20 -4.35
C ALA A 58 32.34 -13.03 -5.57
N MET A 59 32.05 -13.69 -6.71
CA MET A 59 32.81 -13.48 -7.95
C MET A 59 32.43 -12.18 -8.68
N GLY A 60 31.31 -11.57 -8.30
CA GLY A 60 30.85 -10.29 -8.86
C GLY A 60 31.57 -9.08 -8.23
N PRO A 61 31.16 -7.86 -8.64
CA PRO A 61 30.08 -7.57 -9.57
C PRO A 61 30.46 -7.89 -11.02
N CYS A 62 29.56 -8.57 -11.74
CA CYS A 62 29.69 -8.78 -13.19
C CYS A 62 28.88 -7.73 -13.94
N ARG A 63 29.51 -7.10 -14.94
CA ARG A 63 28.87 -6.12 -15.82
C ARG A 63 28.85 -6.67 -17.24
N ILE A 64 27.66 -6.69 -17.85
CA ILE A 64 27.50 -7.19 -19.22
C ILE A 64 27.39 -6.00 -20.16
N LEU A 65 28.42 -5.81 -20.97
CA LEU A 65 28.56 -4.62 -21.85
C LEU A 65 28.06 -4.88 -23.28
N GLY A 66 27.69 -6.11 -23.62
CA GLY A 66 27.00 -6.47 -24.87
C GLY A 66 27.83 -6.41 -26.17
N LYS A 67 28.97 -5.72 -26.17
CA LYS A 67 29.78 -5.50 -27.37
C LYS A 67 31.22 -6.02 -27.26
N ASP A 68 31.63 -6.43 -26.07
CA ASP A 68 32.98 -6.91 -25.81
C ASP A 68 32.96 -8.45 -25.78
N LYS A 69 33.86 -9.05 -26.55
CA LYS A 69 34.03 -10.51 -26.58
C LYS A 69 34.20 -11.15 -25.19
N TYR A 70 34.81 -10.42 -24.27
CA TYR A 70 35.05 -10.90 -22.89
C TYR A 70 34.07 -10.35 -21.86
N GLY A 71 33.26 -9.34 -22.21
CA GLY A 71 32.26 -8.72 -21.34
C GLY A 71 30.82 -9.09 -21.66
N SER A 72 30.57 -10.12 -22.50
CA SER A 72 29.24 -10.53 -22.92
C SER A 72 28.55 -11.51 -21.97
N VAL A 73 29.29 -12.07 -21.01
CA VAL A 73 28.79 -12.99 -19.99
C VAL A 73 29.44 -12.71 -18.64
N GLY A 74 28.78 -13.13 -17.57
CA GLY A 74 29.35 -13.07 -16.22
C GLY A 74 30.47 -14.11 -16.00
N VAL A 75 31.15 -14.02 -14.86
CA VAL A 75 32.22 -14.99 -14.50
C VAL A 75 31.72 -16.44 -14.49
N CYS A 76 30.47 -16.68 -14.11
CA CYS A 76 29.86 -18.01 -14.15
C CYS A 76 29.29 -18.41 -15.52
N GLY A 77 29.47 -17.58 -16.55
CA GLY A 77 28.95 -17.79 -17.91
C GLY A 77 27.51 -17.32 -18.14
N ALA A 78 26.85 -16.74 -17.13
CA ALA A 78 25.49 -16.22 -17.28
C ALA A 78 25.47 -15.03 -18.28
N ASP A 79 24.55 -15.11 -19.23
CA ASP A 79 24.27 -14.04 -20.21
C ASP A 79 23.40 -12.92 -19.62
N ILE A 80 23.09 -11.94 -20.45
CA ILE A 80 22.29 -10.79 -20.05
C ILE A 80 20.87 -11.19 -19.61
N ASP A 81 20.24 -12.12 -20.33
CA ASP A 81 18.86 -12.52 -20.09
C ASP A 81 18.74 -13.24 -18.73
N THR A 82 19.67 -14.15 -18.44
CA THR A 82 19.77 -14.82 -17.14
C THR A 82 20.00 -13.82 -16.00
N ILE A 83 20.85 -12.81 -16.20
CA ILE A 83 21.15 -11.79 -15.18
C ILE A 83 19.94 -10.90 -14.93
N GLN A 84 19.25 -10.46 -15.98
CA GLN A 84 18.02 -9.66 -15.86
C GLN A 84 16.92 -10.44 -15.17
N ALA A 85 16.71 -11.70 -15.53
CA ALA A 85 15.73 -12.58 -14.87
C ALA A 85 16.02 -12.75 -13.38
N ARG A 86 17.28 -12.95 -12.99
CA ARG A 86 17.70 -13.05 -11.58
C ARG A 86 17.43 -11.76 -10.81
N ASN A 87 17.79 -10.60 -11.39
CA ASN A 87 17.54 -9.30 -10.78
C ASN A 87 16.04 -9.07 -10.60
N PHE A 88 15.23 -9.34 -11.62
CA PHE A 88 13.78 -9.21 -11.58
C PHE A 88 13.15 -10.14 -10.53
N ALA A 89 13.51 -11.43 -10.55
CA ALA A 89 13.00 -12.42 -9.59
C ALA A 89 13.29 -12.00 -8.13
N ARG A 90 14.48 -11.44 -7.85
CA ARG A 90 14.82 -10.94 -6.51
C ARG A 90 14.02 -9.69 -6.11
N MET A 91 13.73 -8.79 -7.06
CA MET A 91 12.87 -7.64 -6.79
C MET A 91 11.44 -8.07 -6.42
N VAL A 92 10.87 -9.01 -7.18
CA VAL A 92 9.55 -9.61 -6.87
C VAL A 92 9.59 -10.29 -5.49
N THR A 93 10.65 -11.04 -5.21
CA THR A 93 10.81 -11.74 -3.93
C THR A 93 10.90 -10.78 -2.75
N ALA A 94 11.58 -9.64 -2.89
CA ALA A 94 11.65 -8.63 -1.84
C ALA A 94 10.27 -8.03 -1.52
N GLY A 95 9.45 -7.77 -2.55
CA GLY A 95 8.07 -7.34 -2.38
C GLY A 95 7.21 -8.39 -1.68
N SER A 96 7.28 -9.64 -2.13
CA SER A 96 6.57 -10.77 -1.51
C SER A 96 6.97 -10.98 -0.05
N ALA A 97 8.26 -10.82 0.28
CA ALA A 97 8.73 -10.92 1.67
C ALA A 97 8.09 -9.86 2.57
N SER A 98 7.90 -8.63 2.07
CA SER A 98 7.26 -7.55 2.83
C SER A 98 5.81 -7.88 3.21
N HIS A 99 5.01 -8.34 2.25
CA HIS A 99 3.61 -8.69 2.52
C HIS A 99 3.48 -10.02 3.28
N THR A 100 4.41 -10.97 3.08
CA THR A 100 4.47 -12.21 3.86
C THR A 100 4.69 -11.91 5.34
N ASP A 101 5.66 -11.05 5.67
CA ASP A 101 5.96 -10.63 7.04
C ASP A 101 4.76 -9.90 7.69
N HIS A 102 4.10 -9.01 6.93
CA HIS A 102 2.89 -8.33 7.39
C HIS A 102 1.74 -9.31 7.65
N GLY A 103 1.45 -10.21 6.70
CA GLY A 103 0.37 -11.20 6.85
C GLY A 103 0.60 -12.16 8.01
N MET A 104 1.84 -12.56 8.29
CA MET A 104 2.18 -13.35 9.49
C MET A 104 1.82 -12.59 10.76
N GLY A 105 2.18 -11.32 10.87
CA GLY A 105 1.83 -10.47 12.02
C GLY A 105 0.32 -10.37 12.22
N MET A 106 -0.46 -10.26 11.14
CA MET A 106 -1.92 -10.22 11.24
C MET A 106 -2.54 -11.54 11.70
N VAL A 107 -1.98 -12.69 11.27
CA VAL A 107 -2.43 -14.02 11.77
C VAL A 107 -2.12 -14.16 13.26
N ASP A 108 -0.93 -13.72 13.70
CA ASP A 108 -0.54 -13.75 15.11
C ASP A 108 -1.45 -12.84 15.95
N LEU A 109 -1.77 -11.64 15.46
CA LEU A 109 -2.70 -10.72 16.12
C LEU A 109 -4.10 -11.34 16.29
N LEU A 110 -4.67 -11.93 15.22
CA LEU A 110 -5.97 -12.61 15.34
C LEU A 110 -5.91 -13.76 16.34
N ARG A 111 -4.84 -14.54 16.34
CA ARG A 111 -4.63 -15.64 17.30
C ARG A 111 -4.60 -15.12 18.74
N GLU A 112 -3.84 -14.07 19.02
CA GLU A 112 -3.79 -13.45 20.34
C GLU A 112 -5.14 -12.96 20.82
N VAL A 113 -5.93 -12.34 19.93
CA VAL A 113 -7.30 -11.90 20.24
C VAL A 113 -8.20 -13.08 20.62
N VAL A 114 -8.16 -14.17 19.84
CA VAL A 114 -9.03 -15.33 20.08
C VAL A 114 -8.60 -16.12 21.33
N GLU A 115 -7.32 -16.12 21.66
CA GLU A 115 -6.79 -16.73 22.88
C GLU A 115 -6.96 -15.85 24.13
N GLY A 116 -7.50 -14.63 23.98
CA GLY A 116 -7.68 -13.66 25.07
C GLY A 116 -6.38 -13.06 25.62
N LYS A 117 -5.29 -13.21 24.88
CA LYS A 117 -3.98 -12.60 25.21
C LYS A 117 -3.94 -11.12 24.84
N ASN A 118 -4.68 -10.74 23.82
CA ASN A 118 -4.82 -9.37 23.38
C ASN A 118 -6.27 -8.91 23.59
N THR A 119 -6.44 -7.91 24.43
CA THR A 119 -7.76 -7.34 24.77
C THR A 119 -7.98 -5.96 24.17
N ALA A 120 -6.98 -5.43 23.45
CA ALA A 120 -7.07 -4.13 22.79
C ALA A 120 -7.90 -4.19 21.50
N TYR A 121 -7.97 -5.37 20.89
CA TYR A 121 -8.71 -5.61 19.66
C TYR A 121 -9.75 -6.72 19.85
N GLN A 122 -10.67 -6.82 18.90
CA GLN A 122 -11.71 -7.85 18.88
C GLN A 122 -12.14 -8.16 17.44
N ILE A 123 -12.75 -9.31 17.22
CA ILE A 123 -13.39 -9.61 15.93
C ILE A 123 -14.59 -8.68 15.76
N LYS A 124 -14.53 -7.80 14.75
CA LYS A 124 -15.63 -6.86 14.44
C LYS A 124 -16.56 -7.40 13.36
N ASP A 125 -16.06 -8.21 12.44
CA ASP A 125 -16.83 -8.74 11.30
C ASP A 125 -16.85 -10.27 11.31
N THR A 126 -17.84 -10.82 12.01
CA THR A 126 -18.05 -12.27 12.11
C THR A 126 -18.59 -12.88 10.82
N ALA A 127 -19.30 -12.09 10.00
CA ALA A 127 -19.77 -12.54 8.68
C ALA A 127 -18.56 -12.72 7.74
N LYS A 128 -17.62 -11.78 7.77
CA LYS A 128 -16.35 -11.89 7.03
C LYS A 128 -15.55 -13.10 7.50
N LEU A 129 -15.39 -13.30 8.81
CA LEU A 129 -14.71 -14.46 9.38
C LEU A 129 -15.27 -15.77 8.83
N ARG A 130 -16.58 -15.95 8.85
CA ARG A 130 -17.24 -17.16 8.36
C ARG A 130 -17.07 -17.35 6.86
N SER A 131 -17.26 -16.28 6.08
CA SER A 131 -17.06 -16.29 4.62
C SER A 131 -15.63 -16.68 4.22
N VAL A 132 -14.63 -16.12 4.90
CA VAL A 132 -13.23 -16.45 4.67
C VAL A 132 -12.95 -17.91 5.01
N ALA A 133 -13.41 -18.39 6.17
CA ALA A 133 -13.25 -19.77 6.62
C ALA A 133 -13.87 -20.76 5.62
N GLU A 134 -15.11 -20.54 5.20
CA GLU A 134 -15.81 -21.37 4.22
C GLU A 134 -15.07 -21.39 2.86
N SER A 135 -14.50 -20.27 2.43
CA SER A 135 -13.79 -20.15 1.15
C SER A 135 -12.56 -21.05 1.06
N ILE A 136 -11.98 -21.44 2.20
CA ILE A 136 -10.85 -22.36 2.28
C ILE A 136 -11.24 -23.74 2.81
N GLY A 137 -12.55 -24.01 2.97
CA GLY A 137 -13.12 -25.31 3.29
C GLY A 137 -13.20 -25.64 4.78
N ILE A 138 -13.23 -24.62 5.64
CA ILE A 138 -13.53 -24.77 7.08
C ILE A 138 -15.06 -24.76 7.27
N GLU A 139 -15.57 -25.76 7.99
CA GLU A 139 -16.99 -25.84 8.34
C GLU A 139 -17.34 -24.77 9.38
N THR A 140 -18.40 -24.00 9.14
CA THR A 140 -18.81 -22.90 10.04
C THR A 140 -20.17 -23.12 10.70
N ALA A 141 -20.99 -24.04 10.17
CA ALA A 141 -22.34 -24.27 10.66
C ALA A 141 -22.32 -24.76 12.12
N ASN A 142 -23.16 -24.15 12.97
CA ASN A 142 -23.30 -24.48 14.38
C ASN A 142 -22.00 -24.43 15.22
N ARG A 143 -21.04 -23.57 14.82
CA ARG A 143 -19.78 -23.38 15.55
C ARG A 143 -19.68 -21.95 16.09
N GLU A 144 -18.98 -21.82 17.22
CA GLU A 144 -18.64 -20.53 17.79
C GLU A 144 -17.57 -19.81 16.95
N ASP A 145 -17.67 -18.48 16.84
CA ASP A 145 -16.73 -17.67 16.04
C ASP A 145 -15.28 -17.81 16.52
N ALA A 146 -15.06 -17.95 17.82
CA ALA A 146 -13.73 -18.16 18.38
C ALA A 146 -13.08 -19.49 17.91
N ASP A 147 -13.86 -20.55 17.78
CA ASP A 147 -13.35 -21.86 17.32
C ASP A 147 -13.06 -21.83 15.82
N ILE A 148 -13.92 -21.15 15.05
CA ILE A 148 -13.70 -20.93 13.62
C ILE A 148 -12.42 -20.11 13.41
N ALA A 149 -12.25 -19.04 14.18
CA ALA A 149 -11.06 -18.18 14.06
C ALA A 149 -9.76 -18.89 14.45
N ARG A 150 -9.76 -19.75 15.46
CA ARG A 150 -8.59 -20.59 15.81
C ARG A 150 -8.20 -21.51 14.64
N GLU A 151 -9.18 -22.24 14.11
CA GLU A 151 -8.93 -23.12 12.96
C GLU A 151 -8.49 -22.33 11.72
N LEU A 152 -9.09 -21.16 11.49
CA LEU A 152 -8.67 -20.25 10.41
C LEU A 152 -7.19 -19.85 10.57
N CYS A 153 -6.76 -19.45 11.78
CA CYS A 153 -5.36 -19.15 12.05
C CYS A 153 -4.45 -20.34 11.77
N ASP A 154 -4.84 -21.55 12.17
CA ASP A 154 -4.06 -22.78 11.96
C ASP A 154 -3.94 -23.13 10.48
N GLU A 155 -5.01 -22.93 9.69
CA GLU A 155 -4.95 -23.10 8.24
C GLU A 155 -4.12 -22.01 7.56
N LEU A 156 -4.28 -20.74 7.94
CA LEU A 156 -3.56 -19.63 7.31
C LEU A 156 -2.06 -19.64 7.61
N VAL A 157 -1.62 -20.17 8.76
CA VAL A 157 -0.19 -20.39 9.04
C VAL A 157 0.45 -21.28 7.97
N LYS A 158 -0.28 -22.22 7.38
CA LYS A 158 0.21 -23.06 6.27
C LYS A 158 0.59 -22.24 5.04
N THR A 159 -0.04 -21.07 4.82
CA THR A 159 0.36 -20.13 3.76
C THR A 159 1.84 -19.78 3.83
N TYR A 160 2.41 -19.76 5.02
CA TYR A 160 3.79 -19.36 5.25
C TYR A 160 4.72 -20.55 5.42
N THR A 161 4.33 -21.54 6.23
CA THR A 161 5.23 -22.56 6.80
C THR A 161 5.26 -23.88 6.05
N GLN A 162 4.25 -24.18 5.24
CA GLN A 162 4.25 -25.45 4.53
C GLN A 162 5.32 -25.49 3.42
N VAL A 163 5.86 -26.67 3.17
CA VAL A 163 6.93 -26.90 2.18
C VAL A 163 6.43 -27.51 0.87
N ASP A 164 5.28 -28.17 0.91
CA ASP A 164 4.62 -28.83 -0.22
C ASP A 164 3.11 -28.58 -0.22
N GLY A 165 2.45 -28.91 -1.33
CA GLY A 165 1.02 -28.72 -1.51
C GLY A 165 0.70 -27.39 -2.21
N GLU A 166 -0.46 -26.85 -1.93
CA GLU A 166 -0.94 -25.57 -2.45
C GLU A 166 -1.36 -24.70 -1.27
N ILE A 167 -1.08 -23.38 -1.34
CA ILE A 167 -1.48 -22.46 -0.26
C ILE A 167 -3.01 -22.43 -0.09
N PRO A 168 -3.53 -22.20 1.13
CA PRO A 168 -4.97 -22.32 1.43
C PRO A 168 -5.88 -21.54 0.48
N PHE A 169 -5.53 -20.29 0.16
CA PHE A 169 -6.33 -19.46 -0.74
C PHE A 169 -6.26 -19.85 -2.22
N ALA A 170 -5.42 -20.82 -2.61
CA ALA A 170 -5.50 -21.40 -3.95
C ALA A 170 -6.90 -22.00 -4.24
N LYS A 171 -7.65 -22.38 -3.21
CA LYS A 171 -9.04 -22.86 -3.33
C LYS A 171 -10.01 -21.78 -3.87
N ARG A 172 -9.67 -20.51 -3.75
CA ARG A 172 -10.46 -19.37 -4.28
C ARG A 172 -10.18 -19.08 -5.75
N VAL A 173 -9.11 -19.65 -6.31
CA VAL A 173 -8.72 -19.42 -7.71
C VAL A 173 -9.73 -20.08 -8.64
N PRO A 174 -10.24 -19.39 -9.70
CA PRO A 174 -11.10 -20.01 -10.67
C PRO A 174 -10.49 -21.29 -11.27
N ALA A 175 -11.27 -22.36 -11.37
CA ALA A 175 -10.77 -23.70 -11.72
C ALA A 175 -9.91 -23.74 -12.98
N LYS A 176 -10.31 -23.04 -14.05
CA LYS A 176 -9.53 -22.96 -15.30
C LYS A 176 -8.19 -22.25 -15.11
N THR A 177 -8.14 -21.21 -14.30
CA THR A 177 -6.91 -20.49 -13.98
C THR A 177 -5.97 -21.37 -13.16
N LEU A 178 -6.50 -22.06 -12.15
CA LEU A 178 -5.72 -22.98 -11.31
C LEU A 178 -5.15 -24.15 -12.14
N GLU A 179 -5.90 -24.68 -13.10
CA GLU A 179 -5.42 -25.70 -14.04
C GLU A 179 -4.21 -25.21 -14.85
N VAL A 180 -4.27 -23.96 -15.36
CA VAL A 180 -3.14 -23.34 -16.07
C VAL A 180 -1.92 -23.20 -15.14
N TRP A 181 -2.13 -22.73 -13.91
CA TRP A 181 -1.03 -22.59 -12.94
C TRP A 181 -0.39 -23.93 -12.60
N ARG A 182 -1.19 -24.99 -12.43
CA ARG A 182 -0.68 -26.36 -12.21
C ARG A 182 0.12 -26.86 -13.40
N LYS A 183 -0.37 -26.63 -14.63
CA LYS A 183 0.33 -27.00 -15.87
C LYS A 183 1.69 -26.28 -16.01
N LEU A 184 1.76 -25.01 -15.63
CA LEU A 184 2.99 -24.22 -15.65
C LEU A 184 3.89 -24.49 -14.43
N GLY A 185 3.42 -25.23 -13.43
CA GLY A 185 4.14 -25.48 -12.20
C GLY A 185 4.34 -24.24 -11.32
N ILE A 186 3.43 -23.25 -11.40
CA ILE A 186 3.56 -21.96 -10.69
C ILE A 186 2.60 -21.81 -9.51
N VAL A 187 1.82 -22.83 -9.15
CA VAL A 187 1.02 -22.78 -7.92
C VAL A 187 1.95 -22.66 -6.71
N PRO A 188 1.76 -21.67 -5.82
CA PRO A 188 2.59 -21.50 -4.64
C PRO A 188 2.37 -22.65 -3.65
N ARG A 189 3.45 -23.13 -3.03
CA ARG A 189 3.41 -24.14 -1.97
C ARG A 189 3.30 -23.50 -0.59
N GLY A 190 4.10 -22.47 -0.36
CA GLY A 190 4.12 -21.68 0.86
C GLY A 190 4.97 -20.43 0.63
N ALA A 191 4.55 -19.26 1.14
CA ALA A 191 5.20 -17.99 0.81
C ALA A 191 6.69 -17.98 1.21
N MET A 192 7.03 -18.40 2.42
CA MET A 192 8.44 -18.50 2.86
C MET A 192 9.23 -19.51 2.02
N ARG A 193 8.60 -20.60 1.60
CA ARG A 193 9.22 -21.60 0.73
C ARG A 193 9.59 -21.00 -0.62
N GLU A 194 8.70 -20.24 -1.24
CA GLU A 194 8.95 -19.65 -2.55
C GLU A 194 10.00 -18.54 -2.47
N ILE A 195 9.99 -17.73 -1.42
CA ILE A 195 11.01 -16.69 -1.15
C ILE A 195 12.39 -17.35 -1.02
N MET A 196 12.52 -18.37 -0.19
CA MET A 196 13.78 -19.10 0.05
C MET A 196 14.29 -19.73 -1.26
N GLU A 197 13.42 -20.41 -2.00
CA GLU A 197 13.80 -21.08 -3.24
C GLU A 197 14.24 -20.09 -4.33
N THR A 198 13.59 -18.94 -4.45
CA THR A 198 14.00 -17.90 -5.40
C THR A 198 15.37 -17.32 -5.05
N MET A 199 15.64 -17.09 -3.78
CA MET A 199 16.96 -16.63 -3.33
C MET A 199 18.04 -17.66 -3.64
N HIS A 200 17.75 -18.96 -3.50
CA HIS A 200 18.66 -20.05 -3.86
C HIS A 200 18.84 -20.16 -5.37
N ARG A 201 17.75 -20.23 -6.15
CA ARG A 201 17.80 -20.37 -7.63
C ARG A 201 18.60 -19.26 -8.30
N THR A 202 18.49 -18.03 -7.80
CA THR A 202 19.15 -16.85 -8.38
C THR A 202 20.61 -16.69 -7.94
N HIS A 203 21.13 -17.59 -7.08
CA HIS A 203 22.54 -17.62 -6.72
C HIS A 203 23.37 -18.31 -7.82
N MET A 204 24.70 -18.05 -7.83
CA MET A 204 25.63 -18.67 -8.76
C MET A 204 25.64 -20.19 -8.62
N GLY A 205 25.69 -20.87 -9.77
CA GLY A 205 25.80 -22.34 -9.81
C GLY A 205 24.48 -23.10 -9.59
N VAL A 206 23.35 -22.39 -9.61
CA VAL A 206 22.03 -23.01 -9.41
C VAL A 206 21.23 -22.93 -10.71
N ASP A 207 20.37 -21.96 -10.90
CA ASP A 207 19.50 -21.89 -12.07
C ASP A 207 20.12 -20.99 -13.16
N GLN A 208 20.16 -21.49 -14.38
CA GLN A 208 20.74 -20.82 -15.54
C GLN A 208 19.72 -20.71 -16.69
N ASP A 209 18.48 -21.16 -16.48
CA ASP A 209 17.43 -21.16 -17.47
C ASP A 209 16.47 -19.99 -17.23
N LEU A 210 16.34 -19.11 -18.24
CA LEU A 210 15.50 -17.92 -18.18
C LEU A 210 14.04 -18.26 -17.84
N GLU A 211 13.46 -19.23 -18.57
CA GLU A 211 12.04 -19.58 -18.40
C GLU A 211 11.79 -20.16 -17.00
N ASN A 212 12.69 -21.01 -16.52
CA ASN A 212 12.59 -21.62 -15.19
C ASN A 212 12.72 -20.58 -14.07
N ILE A 213 13.62 -19.58 -14.21
CA ILE A 213 13.73 -18.46 -13.26
C ILE A 213 12.46 -17.61 -13.28
N MET A 214 11.90 -17.30 -14.46
CA MET A 214 10.68 -16.49 -14.58
C MET A 214 9.44 -17.23 -14.08
N ASN A 215 9.34 -18.54 -14.25
CA ASN A 215 8.29 -19.36 -13.66
C ASN A 215 8.36 -19.34 -12.12
N GLN A 216 9.57 -19.39 -11.55
CA GLN A 216 9.74 -19.20 -10.11
C GLN A 216 9.37 -17.78 -9.64
N ALA A 217 9.74 -16.75 -10.38
CA ALA A 217 9.32 -15.38 -10.09
C ALA A 217 7.79 -15.22 -10.11
N SER A 218 7.12 -15.87 -11.07
CA SER A 218 5.66 -15.92 -11.14
C SER A 218 5.05 -16.63 -9.93
N ARG A 219 5.66 -17.75 -9.49
CA ARG A 219 5.22 -18.48 -8.29
C ARG A 219 5.33 -17.63 -7.03
N VAL A 220 6.43 -16.86 -6.87
CA VAL A 220 6.59 -15.92 -5.76
C VAL A 220 5.56 -14.79 -5.83
N ALA A 221 5.30 -14.23 -7.02
CA ALA A 221 4.28 -13.20 -7.19
C ALA A 221 2.87 -13.70 -6.84
N LEU A 222 2.55 -14.96 -7.18
CA LEU A 222 1.30 -15.59 -6.77
C LEU A 222 1.26 -15.88 -5.26
N ALA A 223 2.40 -16.23 -4.65
CA ALA A 223 2.51 -16.38 -3.20
C ALA A 223 2.29 -15.04 -2.47
N ASP A 224 2.69 -13.93 -3.06
CA ASP A 224 2.37 -12.60 -2.56
C ASP A 224 0.87 -12.30 -2.66
N GLY A 225 0.30 -12.34 -3.87
CA GLY A 225 -1.09 -11.96 -4.10
C GLY A 225 -2.11 -12.87 -3.41
N TRP A 226 -1.88 -14.19 -3.43
CA TRP A 226 -2.78 -15.21 -2.86
C TRP A 226 -2.34 -15.73 -1.48
N GLY A 227 -1.30 -15.16 -0.93
CA GLY A 227 -0.74 -15.47 0.38
C GLY A 227 -0.60 -14.21 1.21
N GLY A 228 0.57 -13.56 1.16
CA GLY A 228 0.86 -12.40 2.01
C GLY A 228 -0.20 -11.31 1.98
N SER A 229 -0.50 -10.76 0.80
CA SER A 229 -1.49 -9.68 0.62
C SER A 229 -2.90 -10.13 1.00
N MET A 230 -3.37 -11.26 0.47
CA MET A 230 -4.74 -11.73 0.73
C MET A 230 -4.97 -12.04 2.20
N VAL A 231 -4.05 -12.72 2.88
CA VAL A 231 -4.16 -13.00 4.31
C VAL A 231 -4.22 -11.70 5.11
N THR A 232 -3.37 -10.73 4.78
CA THR A 232 -3.37 -9.42 5.46
C THR A 232 -4.73 -8.73 5.35
N THR A 233 -5.27 -8.63 4.14
CA THR A 233 -6.57 -7.99 3.89
C THR A 233 -7.71 -8.71 4.61
N GLU A 234 -7.80 -10.03 4.46
CA GLU A 234 -8.91 -10.81 5.03
C GLU A 234 -8.92 -10.73 6.57
N ILE A 235 -7.76 -10.82 7.22
CA ILE A 235 -7.67 -10.72 8.67
C ILE A 235 -7.91 -9.28 9.15
N SER A 236 -7.39 -8.28 8.43
CA SER A 236 -7.68 -6.88 8.75
C SER A 236 -9.19 -6.60 8.68
N ASP A 237 -9.88 -7.14 7.67
CA ASP A 237 -11.33 -6.99 7.54
C ASP A 237 -12.09 -7.71 8.66
N ILE A 238 -11.61 -8.87 9.11
CA ILE A 238 -12.18 -9.59 10.27
C ILE A 238 -12.01 -8.78 11.55
N LEU A 239 -10.80 -8.26 11.81
CA LEU A 239 -10.49 -7.55 13.06
C LEU A 239 -11.05 -6.13 13.10
N PHE A 240 -11.00 -5.40 11.99
CA PHE A 240 -11.32 -3.96 11.96
C PHE A 240 -12.62 -3.64 11.21
N GLY A 241 -13.26 -4.65 10.61
CA GLY A 241 -14.47 -4.54 9.80
C GLY A 241 -14.16 -4.32 8.32
N ALA A 242 -14.86 -5.04 7.44
CA ALA A 242 -14.77 -4.82 6.01
C ALA A 242 -15.24 -3.40 5.65
N PRO A 243 -14.52 -2.67 4.78
CA PRO A 243 -14.94 -1.32 4.39
C PRO A 243 -16.28 -1.34 3.64
N THR A 244 -16.98 -0.22 3.78
CA THR A 244 -18.13 0.11 2.92
C THR A 244 -17.89 1.49 2.33
N PRO A 245 -18.32 1.77 1.09
CA PRO A 245 -18.05 3.04 0.44
C PRO A 245 -18.41 4.24 1.29
N LYS A 246 -17.45 5.12 1.50
CA LYS A 246 -17.55 6.34 2.30
C LYS A 246 -16.97 7.53 1.54
N VAL A 247 -17.53 8.70 1.82
CA VAL A 247 -16.95 9.95 1.35
C VAL A 247 -15.69 10.25 2.16
N GLY A 248 -14.59 10.50 1.48
CA GLY A 248 -13.33 10.88 2.07
C GLY A 248 -12.68 12.05 1.36
N GLN A 249 -11.72 12.69 2.01
CA GLN A 249 -10.98 13.83 1.49
C GLN A 249 -9.50 13.48 1.33
N VAL A 250 -8.92 13.93 0.23
CA VAL A 250 -7.53 13.65 -0.13
C VAL A 250 -6.82 14.92 -0.58
N ASP A 251 -5.52 14.99 -0.41
CA ASP A 251 -4.56 16.02 -0.72
C ASP A 251 -4.18 16.89 0.50
N MET A 252 -3.13 17.71 0.39
CA MET A 252 -2.47 18.39 1.51
C MET A 252 -3.36 19.40 2.24
N GLY A 253 -4.37 19.96 1.59
CA GLY A 253 -5.35 20.86 2.22
C GLY A 253 -6.23 20.23 3.31
N VAL A 254 -6.11 18.91 3.53
CA VAL A 254 -6.74 18.23 4.67
C VAL A 254 -6.09 18.60 6.00
N LEU A 255 -4.84 19.09 6.00
CA LEU A 255 -4.20 19.66 7.18
C LEU A 255 -4.93 20.95 7.61
N LYS A 256 -4.94 21.23 8.91
CA LYS A 256 -5.61 22.41 9.47
C LYS A 256 -4.66 23.16 10.40
N LYS A 257 -4.57 24.47 10.19
CA LYS A 257 -3.67 25.34 10.95
C LYS A 257 -4.01 25.36 12.44
N GLU A 258 -5.31 25.37 12.75
CA GLU A 258 -5.86 25.50 14.10
C GLU A 258 -6.00 24.15 14.83
N GLN A 259 -5.50 23.07 14.24
CA GLN A 259 -5.62 21.72 14.79
C GLN A 259 -4.26 21.06 14.97
N VAL A 260 -4.19 20.12 15.90
CA VAL A 260 -3.01 19.25 16.05
C VAL A 260 -3.03 18.23 14.90
N ASN A 261 -2.13 18.36 13.94
CA ASN A 261 -2.07 17.46 12.80
C ASN A 261 -1.11 16.30 13.09
N VAL A 262 -1.64 15.10 13.16
CA VAL A 262 -0.89 13.85 13.36
C VAL A 262 -1.00 12.99 12.11
N ILE A 263 0.13 12.71 11.49
CA ILE A 263 0.21 11.84 10.32
C ILE A 263 0.61 10.43 10.74
N VAL A 264 -0.11 9.42 10.22
CA VAL A 264 0.29 8.02 10.30
C VAL A 264 0.67 7.54 8.90
N HIS A 265 1.89 7.01 8.78
CA HIS A 265 2.50 6.66 7.52
C HIS A 265 3.14 5.28 7.56
N GLY A 266 2.79 4.44 6.62
CA GLY A 266 3.32 3.08 6.46
C GLY A 266 2.26 2.10 5.96
N HIS A 267 2.19 0.91 6.59
CA HIS A 267 1.38 -0.20 6.08
C HIS A 267 0.60 -0.97 7.14
N GLU A 268 0.86 -0.76 8.44
CA GLU A 268 0.22 -1.53 9.52
C GLU A 268 -1.09 -0.87 9.98
N PRO A 269 -2.26 -1.49 9.75
CA PRO A 269 -3.55 -0.91 10.13
C PRO A 269 -3.77 -0.87 11.65
N ASN A 270 -3.20 -1.80 12.42
CA ASN A 270 -3.33 -1.89 13.87
C ASN A 270 -2.79 -0.66 14.60
N LEU A 271 -1.66 -0.08 14.15
CA LEU A 271 -1.16 1.19 14.68
C LEU A 271 -2.18 2.30 14.46
N PHE A 272 -2.71 2.41 13.24
CA PHE A 272 -3.63 3.50 12.92
C PHE A 272 -4.99 3.34 13.63
N GLU A 273 -5.54 2.13 13.73
CA GLU A 273 -6.75 1.86 14.51
C GLU A 273 -6.57 2.29 15.98
N SER A 274 -5.41 2.00 16.57
CA SER A 274 -5.10 2.38 17.95
C SER A 274 -4.92 3.89 18.13
N ILE A 275 -4.23 4.55 17.21
CA ILE A 275 -4.03 6.00 17.29
C ILE A 275 -5.34 6.77 17.05
N LEU A 276 -6.25 6.21 16.25
CA LEU A 276 -7.60 6.75 16.07
C LEU A 276 -8.39 6.72 17.40
N ILE A 277 -8.27 5.63 18.15
CA ILE A 277 -8.87 5.51 19.49
C ILE A 277 -8.22 6.51 20.45
N SER A 278 -6.89 6.61 20.47
CA SER A 278 -6.16 7.57 21.33
C SER A 278 -6.56 9.02 21.06
N ALA A 279 -6.67 9.41 19.79
CA ALA A 279 -7.09 10.77 19.41
C ALA A 279 -8.53 11.10 19.81
N GLY A 280 -9.36 10.07 20.07
CA GLY A 280 -10.74 10.21 20.57
C GLY A 280 -10.86 10.26 22.09
N LYS A 281 -9.78 10.07 22.86
CA LYS A 281 -9.81 10.08 24.33
C LYS A 281 -10.12 11.48 24.88
N PRO A 282 -11.08 11.62 25.80
CA PRO A 282 -11.47 12.92 26.35
C PRO A 282 -10.30 13.70 26.95
N GLU A 283 -9.40 13.02 27.66
CA GLU A 283 -8.25 13.61 28.29
C GLU A 283 -7.24 14.19 27.29
N LEU A 284 -7.03 13.55 26.12
CA LEU A 284 -6.15 14.04 25.07
C LEU A 284 -6.80 15.18 24.27
N ILE A 285 -8.11 15.11 24.05
CA ILE A 285 -8.88 16.18 23.43
C ILE A 285 -8.82 17.45 24.30
N GLU A 286 -8.96 17.31 25.62
CA GLU A 286 -8.91 18.46 26.53
C GLU A 286 -7.50 19.07 26.58
N LYS A 287 -6.45 18.25 26.68
CA LYS A 287 -5.06 18.72 26.55
C LYS A 287 -4.81 19.48 25.24
N ALA A 288 -5.38 19.03 24.13
CA ALA A 288 -5.25 19.71 22.84
C ALA A 288 -5.91 21.11 22.87
N LYS A 289 -7.09 21.23 23.50
CA LYS A 289 -7.77 22.52 23.68
C LYS A 289 -7.00 23.45 24.63
N GLU A 290 -6.46 22.93 25.72
CA GLU A 290 -5.60 23.72 26.65
C GLU A 290 -4.36 24.24 25.94
N ALA A 291 -3.82 23.49 24.97
CA ALA A 291 -2.75 23.93 24.09
C ALA A 291 -3.18 24.94 23.01
N GLY A 292 -4.46 25.29 22.93
CA GLY A 292 -5.02 26.24 21.98
C GLY A 292 -5.47 25.63 20.65
N ALA A 293 -5.54 24.31 20.52
CA ALA A 293 -6.03 23.66 19.32
C ALA A 293 -7.55 23.47 19.37
N GLU A 294 -8.21 23.52 18.21
CA GLU A 294 -9.64 23.22 18.11
C GLU A 294 -9.93 21.73 18.33
N ARG A 295 -9.06 20.88 17.79
CA ARG A 295 -9.13 19.41 17.91
C ARG A 295 -7.84 18.73 17.44
N ILE A 296 -7.79 17.42 17.59
CA ILE A 296 -6.77 16.56 16.99
C ILE A 296 -7.25 16.14 15.60
N ASN A 297 -6.43 16.37 14.57
CA ASN A 297 -6.66 16.02 13.18
C ASN A 297 -5.75 14.86 12.80
N LEU A 298 -6.31 13.65 12.74
CA LEU A 298 -5.60 12.50 12.20
C LEU A 298 -5.65 12.52 10.69
N VAL A 299 -4.51 12.29 10.08
CA VAL A 299 -4.35 12.29 8.62
C VAL A 299 -3.52 11.08 8.21
N GLY A 300 -4.03 10.35 7.24
CA GLY A 300 -3.33 9.19 6.70
C GLY A 300 -2.33 9.55 5.62
N MET A 301 -1.32 8.69 5.46
CA MET A 301 -0.38 8.73 4.34
C MET A 301 0.00 7.31 3.92
N CYS A 302 0.21 7.10 2.61
CA CYS A 302 0.49 5.77 2.03
C CYS A 302 -0.58 4.72 2.40
N CYS A 303 -0.18 3.47 2.64
CA CYS A 303 -1.13 2.36 2.79
C CYS A 303 -1.90 2.37 4.11
N SER A 304 -1.26 2.69 5.25
CA SER A 304 -2.00 2.86 6.52
C SER A 304 -3.08 3.93 6.38
N GLY A 305 -2.77 5.04 5.70
CA GLY A 305 -3.76 6.07 5.37
C GLY A 305 -4.86 5.60 4.43
N ALA A 306 -4.54 4.81 3.40
CA ALA A 306 -5.52 4.29 2.44
C ALA A 306 -6.51 3.32 3.11
N GLU A 307 -6.06 2.51 4.07
CA GLU A 307 -6.92 1.68 4.92
C GLU A 307 -7.89 2.52 5.74
N MET A 308 -7.39 3.56 6.42
CA MET A 308 -8.22 4.42 7.26
C MET A 308 -9.20 5.29 6.45
N LEU A 309 -8.77 5.75 5.28
CA LEU A 309 -9.66 6.44 4.33
C LEU A 309 -10.81 5.50 3.93
N SER A 310 -10.49 4.25 3.59
CA SER A 310 -11.47 3.26 3.15
C SER A 310 -12.40 2.78 4.28
N ARG A 311 -11.87 2.54 5.50
CA ARG A 311 -12.67 2.04 6.64
C ARG A 311 -13.45 3.15 7.34
N HIS A 312 -12.83 4.30 7.57
CA HIS A 312 -13.35 5.32 8.46
C HIS A 312 -13.58 6.68 7.80
N GLY A 313 -13.16 6.87 6.55
CA GLY A 313 -13.22 8.18 5.89
C GLY A 313 -12.21 9.19 6.45
N VAL A 314 -11.17 8.71 7.14
CA VAL A 314 -10.09 9.57 7.67
C VAL A 314 -9.39 10.26 6.49
N PRO A 315 -9.15 11.58 6.56
CA PRO A 315 -8.49 12.32 5.48
C PRO A 315 -7.10 11.75 5.14
N HIS A 316 -6.71 11.86 3.88
CA HIS A 316 -5.44 11.33 3.38
C HIS A 316 -4.61 12.43 2.69
N ALA A 317 -3.37 12.67 3.14
CA ALA A 317 -2.60 13.82 2.66
C ALA A 317 -1.86 13.59 1.34
N GLY A 318 -1.48 12.35 1.02
CA GLY A 318 -0.75 12.08 -0.22
C GLY A 318 -0.09 10.71 -0.26
N ASN A 319 0.47 10.37 -1.40
CA ASN A 319 1.14 9.10 -1.65
C ASN A 319 2.65 9.15 -1.36
N PHE A 320 3.35 8.06 -1.62
CA PHE A 320 4.79 7.89 -1.37
C PHE A 320 5.66 9.06 -1.85
N ALA A 321 5.38 9.62 -3.02
CA ALA A 321 6.17 10.72 -3.57
C ALA A 321 5.95 12.06 -2.84
N SER A 322 4.87 12.19 -2.06
CA SER A 322 4.53 13.40 -1.28
C SER A 322 4.97 13.32 0.19
N THR A 323 5.54 12.20 0.66
CA THR A 323 5.80 11.97 2.10
C THR A 323 6.73 12.98 2.75
N GLU A 324 7.74 13.46 2.05
CA GLU A 324 8.60 14.53 2.53
C GLU A 324 7.94 15.91 2.34
N ALA A 325 7.25 16.10 1.21
CA ALA A 325 6.63 17.37 0.86
C ALA A 325 5.57 17.84 1.86
N ILE A 326 4.82 16.91 2.49
CA ILE A 326 3.79 17.26 3.47
C ILE A 326 4.36 17.98 4.69
N MET A 327 5.57 17.64 5.13
CA MET A 327 6.22 18.29 6.28
C MET A 327 6.65 19.73 5.98
N VAL A 328 6.90 20.03 4.70
CA VAL A 328 7.26 21.38 4.24
C VAL A 328 6.16 22.41 4.51
N THR A 329 4.92 21.96 4.68
CA THR A 329 3.80 22.83 5.10
C THR A 329 4.03 23.49 6.45
N GLY A 330 4.92 22.96 7.31
CA GLY A 330 5.14 23.42 8.70
C GLY A 330 3.97 23.10 9.63
N ALA A 331 2.90 22.50 9.12
CA ALA A 331 1.67 22.21 9.86
C ALA A 331 1.65 20.83 10.53
N VAL A 332 2.56 19.92 10.17
CA VAL A 332 2.62 18.56 10.72
C VAL A 332 3.26 18.59 12.10
N ASP A 333 2.49 18.26 13.13
CA ASP A 333 3.00 18.26 14.52
C ASP A 333 3.71 16.96 14.84
N ALA A 334 3.12 15.84 14.45
CA ALA A 334 3.77 14.53 14.56
C ALA A 334 3.57 13.70 13.30
N MET A 335 4.56 12.86 12.98
CA MET A 335 4.45 11.79 11.98
C MET A 335 4.93 10.49 12.62
N ALA A 336 4.01 9.55 12.80
CA ALA A 336 4.32 8.19 13.23
C ALA A 336 4.53 7.31 12.00
N VAL A 337 5.68 6.64 11.93
CA VAL A 337 5.99 5.72 10.83
C VAL A 337 6.08 4.29 11.36
N ASP A 338 5.37 3.39 10.72
CA ASP A 338 5.39 1.96 11.05
C ASP A 338 6.42 1.19 10.21
N VAL A 339 6.03 0.59 9.10
CA VAL A 339 6.89 -0.21 8.23
C VAL A 339 6.54 0.01 6.77
N GLN A 340 7.52 -0.21 5.87
CA GLN A 340 7.42 -0.01 4.41
C GLN A 340 7.17 1.44 3.97
N CYS A 341 7.67 1.78 2.80
CA CYS A 341 7.60 3.13 2.21
C CYS A 341 8.26 4.25 3.04
N ILE A 342 9.04 3.93 4.06
CA ILE A 342 9.68 4.90 4.94
C ILE A 342 11.04 5.32 4.36
N GLN A 343 11.15 6.59 4.01
CA GLN A 343 12.39 7.15 3.44
C GLN A 343 13.29 7.69 4.54
N GLN A 344 14.58 7.40 4.48
CA GLN A 344 15.55 7.92 5.45
C GLN A 344 15.59 9.47 5.46
N GLY A 345 15.30 10.11 4.33
CA GLY A 345 15.26 11.57 4.19
C GLY A 345 14.23 12.26 5.09
N LEU A 346 13.19 11.55 5.53
CA LEU A 346 12.15 12.07 6.41
C LEU A 346 12.73 12.70 7.69
N GLY A 347 13.77 12.09 8.30
CA GLY A 347 14.40 12.63 9.52
C GLY A 347 14.93 14.04 9.31
N LYS A 348 15.68 14.27 8.21
CA LYS A 348 16.23 15.59 7.90
C LYS A 348 15.15 16.64 7.62
N VAL A 349 14.12 16.27 6.88
CA VAL A 349 13.02 17.19 6.55
C VAL A 349 12.20 17.50 7.81
N ALA A 350 11.96 16.51 8.67
CA ALA A 350 11.29 16.69 9.96
C ALA A 350 12.04 17.71 10.86
N ASP A 351 13.37 17.59 10.93
CA ASP A 351 14.21 18.53 11.69
C ASP A 351 14.11 19.96 11.12
N CYS A 352 14.10 20.11 9.78
CA CYS A 352 14.02 21.42 9.12
C CYS A 352 12.70 22.15 9.40
N TYR A 353 11.59 21.43 9.49
CA TYR A 353 10.25 22.01 9.70
C TYR A 353 9.68 21.78 11.09
N GLY A 354 10.45 21.13 11.96
CA GLY A 354 10.12 20.92 13.37
C GLY A 354 9.03 19.89 13.62
N THR A 355 8.75 19.00 12.67
CA THR A 355 7.86 17.86 12.86
C THR A 355 8.46 16.85 13.84
N LYS A 356 7.68 16.36 14.80
CA LYS A 356 8.07 15.21 15.62
C LYS A 356 7.93 13.94 14.81
N LEU A 357 9.04 13.31 14.43
CA LEU A 357 9.05 12.05 13.67
C LEU A 357 9.35 10.90 14.63
N PHE A 358 8.53 9.84 14.56
CA PHE A 358 8.68 8.65 15.38
C PHE A 358 8.68 7.39 14.52
N THR A 359 9.62 6.48 14.78
CA THR A 359 9.55 5.10 14.27
C THR A 359 8.91 4.21 15.31
N THR A 360 7.97 3.35 14.92
CA THR A 360 7.20 2.51 15.86
C THR A 360 7.50 1.02 15.72
N ASN A 361 7.92 0.57 14.54
CA ASN A 361 8.23 -0.82 14.25
C ASN A 361 9.74 -1.09 14.31
N SER A 362 10.15 -2.20 14.95
CA SER A 362 11.56 -2.60 15.07
C SER A 362 12.25 -2.86 13.72
N ARG A 363 11.47 -3.23 12.70
CA ARG A 363 11.94 -3.46 11.32
C ARG A 363 12.19 -2.15 10.55
N CYS A 364 11.73 -1.01 11.08
CA CYS A 364 11.85 0.29 10.42
C CYS A 364 12.44 1.33 11.39
N ARG A 365 13.75 1.53 11.34
CA ARG A 365 14.48 2.47 12.16
C ARG A 365 15.17 3.51 11.29
N ILE A 366 15.11 4.78 11.70
CA ILE A 366 15.87 5.87 11.08
C ILE A 366 16.89 6.38 12.11
N ALA A 367 18.16 6.45 11.72
CA ALA A 367 19.21 6.94 12.63
C ALA A 367 18.93 8.40 13.05
N GLY A 368 18.97 8.66 14.35
CA GLY A 368 18.71 9.98 14.94
C GLY A 368 17.22 10.29 15.18
N VAL A 369 16.29 9.43 14.73
CA VAL A 369 14.85 9.58 14.97
C VAL A 369 14.45 8.78 16.22
N GLU A 370 13.58 9.37 17.05
CA GLU A 370 13.04 8.71 18.24
C GLU A 370 12.26 7.46 17.86
N HIS A 371 12.49 6.39 18.62
CA HIS A 371 11.76 5.13 18.46
C HIS A 371 10.84 4.93 19.67
N ILE A 372 9.55 4.85 19.43
CA ILE A 372 8.53 4.50 20.39
C ILE A 372 7.96 3.14 19.98
N PRO A 373 8.39 2.03 20.60
CA PRO A 373 7.94 0.70 20.19
C PRO A 373 6.40 0.58 20.24
N PHE A 374 5.81 0.13 19.16
CA PHE A 374 4.41 -0.26 19.15
C PHE A 374 4.29 -1.74 19.54
N VAL A 375 3.50 -2.01 20.56
CA VAL A 375 3.26 -3.35 21.10
C VAL A 375 1.77 -3.65 21.01
N GLU A 376 1.38 -4.65 20.25
CA GLU A 376 -0.01 -4.90 19.85
C GLU A 376 -0.94 -5.18 21.04
N HIS A 377 -0.45 -5.78 22.13
CA HIS A 377 -1.26 -6.04 23.34
C HIS A 377 -1.31 -4.86 24.33
N GLU A 378 -0.44 -3.84 24.15
CA GLU A 378 -0.42 -2.59 24.91
C GLU A 378 -0.31 -1.36 24.01
N PRO A 379 -1.19 -1.22 22.97
CA PRO A 379 -0.98 -0.26 21.90
C PRO A 379 -1.07 1.19 22.35
N PHE A 380 -1.82 1.45 23.44
CA PHE A 380 -2.11 2.81 23.89
C PHE A 380 -0.93 3.48 24.58
N GLU A 381 0.04 2.73 25.12
CA GLU A 381 1.28 3.30 25.65
C GLU A 381 2.04 4.08 24.56
N CYS A 382 2.15 3.50 23.38
CA CYS A 382 2.76 4.13 22.22
C CYS A 382 1.92 5.27 21.66
N THR A 383 0.64 5.01 21.39
CA THR A 383 -0.21 5.94 20.63
C THR A 383 -0.64 7.17 21.43
N ASP A 384 -0.89 7.03 22.73
CA ASP A 384 -1.14 8.18 23.62
C ASP A 384 0.09 9.10 23.71
N LYS A 385 1.28 8.52 23.87
CA LYS A 385 2.54 9.28 23.89
C LYS A 385 2.75 10.06 22.58
N ILE A 386 2.48 9.46 21.43
CA ILE A 386 2.59 10.14 20.13
C ILE A 386 1.64 11.35 20.07
N ILE A 387 0.38 11.18 20.50
CA ILE A 387 -0.61 12.26 20.53
C ILE A 387 -0.17 13.37 21.51
N GLU A 388 0.29 13.03 22.71
CA GLU A 388 0.76 14.01 23.69
C GLU A 388 1.93 14.85 23.15
N MET A 389 2.91 14.21 22.51
CA MET A 389 4.05 14.90 21.92
C MET A 389 3.64 15.76 20.70
N ALA A 390 2.60 15.36 19.96
CA ALA A 390 2.03 16.18 18.90
C ALA A 390 1.37 17.45 19.48
N ILE A 391 0.62 17.33 20.57
CA ILE A 391 0.00 18.46 21.28
C ILE A 391 1.06 19.42 21.80
N GLU A 392 2.12 18.90 22.42
CA GLU A 392 3.25 19.72 22.86
C GLU A 392 3.89 20.49 21.70
N ARG A 393 4.09 19.80 20.56
CA ARG A 393 4.66 20.44 19.36
C ARG A 393 3.75 21.53 18.81
N PHE A 394 2.44 21.30 18.78
CA PHE A 394 1.45 22.29 18.34
C PHE A 394 1.56 23.59 19.13
N ALA A 395 1.61 23.50 20.47
CA ALA A 395 1.76 24.66 21.36
C ALA A 395 3.07 25.45 21.12
N HIS A 396 4.08 24.82 20.53
CA HIS A 396 5.42 25.38 20.34
C HIS A 396 5.80 25.50 18.85
N ARG A 397 4.84 25.57 17.95
CA ARG A 397 5.10 25.79 16.51
C ARG A 397 5.89 27.06 16.27
N LYS A 398 7.03 26.98 15.59
CA LYS A 398 7.93 28.09 15.30
C LYS A 398 8.02 28.43 13.81
N HIS A 399 7.69 27.48 12.96
CA HIS A 399 7.79 27.65 11.51
C HIS A 399 6.51 28.26 10.94
N PRO A 400 6.61 29.08 9.88
CA PRO A 400 5.45 29.54 9.15
C PRO A 400 4.65 28.34 8.63
N ILE A 401 3.35 28.43 8.72
CA ILE A 401 2.43 27.41 8.19
C ILE A 401 1.98 27.84 6.81
N ASP A 402 2.20 26.96 5.85
CA ASP A 402 1.87 27.18 4.43
C ASP A 402 1.24 25.89 3.89
N ILE A 403 -0.08 25.79 3.98
CA ILE A 403 -0.84 24.61 3.58
C ILE A 403 -1.45 24.89 2.20
N PRO A 404 -1.16 24.05 1.17
CA PRO A 404 -1.81 24.19 -0.12
C PRO A 404 -3.33 24.12 -0.01
N ASP A 405 -4.04 25.05 -0.63
CA ASP A 405 -5.51 25.07 -0.63
C ASP A 405 -6.06 24.10 -1.70
N ARG A 406 -5.78 22.80 -1.50
CA ARG A 406 -6.20 21.72 -2.41
C ARG A 406 -6.76 20.56 -1.60
N VAL A 407 -8.03 20.26 -1.83
CA VAL A 407 -8.73 19.09 -1.28
C VAL A 407 -9.59 18.51 -2.39
N SER A 408 -9.44 17.22 -2.63
CA SER A 408 -10.32 16.45 -3.49
C SER A 408 -11.22 15.56 -2.62
N THR A 409 -12.48 15.45 -2.98
CA THR A 409 -13.47 14.60 -2.31
C THR A 409 -13.84 13.45 -3.24
N GLY A 410 -14.00 12.25 -2.70
CA GLY A 410 -14.38 11.07 -3.48
C GLY A 410 -14.97 9.97 -2.61
N VAL A 411 -15.44 8.90 -3.24
CA VAL A 411 -15.98 7.71 -2.57
C VAL A 411 -14.94 6.61 -2.58
N HIS A 412 -14.60 6.10 -1.39
CA HIS A 412 -13.55 5.12 -1.17
C HIS A 412 -14.05 3.95 -0.33
N GLY A 413 -13.38 2.80 -0.40
CA GLY A 413 -13.67 1.63 0.42
C GLY A 413 -14.65 0.66 -0.24
N PHE A 414 -14.53 0.48 -1.54
CA PHE A 414 -15.25 -0.59 -2.25
C PHE A 414 -14.65 -1.95 -1.89
N THR A 415 -15.52 -2.94 -1.74
CA THR A 415 -15.16 -4.35 -1.54
C THR A 415 -16.00 -5.23 -2.45
N HIS A 416 -15.58 -6.46 -2.70
CA HIS A 416 -16.35 -7.41 -3.51
C HIS A 416 -17.72 -7.72 -2.88
N GLU A 417 -17.81 -7.76 -1.56
CA GLU A 417 -19.08 -7.94 -0.85
C GLU A 417 -20.03 -6.77 -1.11
N TYR A 418 -19.52 -5.54 -1.05
CA TYR A 418 -20.34 -4.37 -1.29
C TYR A 418 -20.75 -4.23 -2.76
N ILE A 419 -19.83 -4.52 -3.69
CA ILE A 419 -20.15 -4.55 -5.13
C ILE A 419 -21.25 -5.57 -5.40
N ASN A 420 -21.16 -6.75 -4.84
CA ASN A 420 -22.18 -7.78 -4.91
C ASN A 420 -23.55 -7.28 -4.38
N TYR A 421 -23.54 -6.62 -3.23
CA TYR A 421 -24.73 -6.02 -2.64
C TYR A 421 -25.35 -4.94 -3.54
N MET A 422 -24.53 -4.02 -4.07
CA MET A 422 -24.99 -2.95 -4.96
C MET A 422 -25.65 -3.49 -6.24
N LEU A 423 -25.10 -4.55 -6.81
CA LEU A 423 -25.58 -5.13 -8.07
C LEU A 423 -26.95 -5.84 -7.92
N GLY A 424 -27.33 -6.26 -6.74
CA GLY A 424 -28.56 -7.03 -6.60
C GLY A 424 -29.25 -6.95 -5.23
N GLY A 425 -28.69 -6.20 -4.27
CA GLY A 425 -29.17 -6.18 -2.90
C GLY A 425 -29.09 -7.55 -2.22
N SER A 426 -29.61 -7.68 -1.00
CA SER A 426 -29.55 -8.91 -0.22
C SER A 426 -30.31 -10.11 -0.85
N PHE A 427 -31.26 -9.86 -1.74
CA PHE A 427 -32.00 -10.91 -2.43
C PHE A 427 -31.30 -11.44 -3.70
N ARG A 428 -30.41 -10.65 -4.30
CA ARG A 428 -29.78 -10.92 -5.57
C ARG A 428 -28.27 -10.72 -5.55
N ALA A 429 -27.67 -10.67 -4.38
CA ALA A 429 -26.22 -10.50 -4.21
C ALA A 429 -25.47 -11.46 -5.13
N SER A 430 -24.99 -10.95 -6.28
CA SER A 430 -24.47 -11.75 -7.38
C SER A 430 -23.69 -10.86 -8.33
N TYR A 431 -22.63 -11.39 -8.93
CA TYR A 431 -21.91 -10.75 -10.04
C TYR A 431 -22.61 -10.90 -11.41
N THR A 432 -23.79 -11.56 -11.47
CA THR A 432 -24.51 -11.76 -12.73
C THR A 432 -24.73 -10.45 -13.50
N PRO A 433 -25.18 -9.34 -12.91
CA PRO A 433 -25.36 -8.09 -13.66
C PRO A 433 -24.04 -7.54 -14.22
N LEU A 434 -22.93 -7.65 -13.53
CA LEU A 434 -21.61 -7.26 -14.02
C LEU A 434 -21.17 -8.18 -15.17
N ASN A 435 -21.30 -9.49 -14.97
CA ASN A 435 -20.94 -10.49 -15.98
C ASN A 435 -21.78 -10.32 -17.25
N ASP A 436 -23.08 -10.08 -17.14
CA ASP A 436 -23.96 -9.83 -18.27
C ASP A 436 -23.56 -8.59 -19.07
N ASN A 437 -23.15 -7.51 -18.38
CA ASN A 437 -22.65 -6.31 -19.05
C ASN A 437 -21.28 -6.51 -19.72
N ILE A 438 -20.45 -7.42 -19.21
CA ILE A 438 -19.21 -7.83 -19.87
C ILE A 438 -19.54 -8.71 -21.09
N ILE A 439 -20.43 -9.70 -20.96
CA ILE A 439 -20.81 -10.63 -22.01
C ILE A 439 -21.46 -9.90 -23.20
N ASN A 440 -22.32 -8.91 -22.93
CA ASN A 440 -22.99 -8.14 -23.97
C ASN A 440 -22.14 -6.99 -24.55
N GLY A 441 -20.91 -6.80 -24.04
CA GLY A 441 -19.92 -5.86 -24.56
C GLY A 441 -20.09 -4.40 -24.13
N ARG A 442 -20.94 -4.11 -23.14
CA ARG A 442 -21.04 -2.76 -22.54
C ARG A 442 -19.81 -2.44 -21.71
N ILE A 443 -19.30 -3.42 -20.98
CA ILE A 443 -18.03 -3.35 -20.26
C ILE A 443 -17.07 -4.30 -20.96
N ARG A 444 -15.93 -3.80 -21.42
CA ARG A 444 -14.91 -4.63 -22.10
C ARG A 444 -14.15 -5.52 -21.13
N GLY A 445 -14.11 -5.17 -19.86
CA GLY A 445 -13.45 -5.92 -18.81
C GLY A 445 -13.20 -5.09 -17.58
N VAL A 446 -12.48 -5.67 -16.64
CA VAL A 446 -12.04 -5.03 -15.39
C VAL A 446 -10.52 -5.01 -15.35
N ALA A 447 -9.94 -3.89 -14.97
CA ALA A 447 -8.48 -3.74 -14.83
C ALA A 447 -8.12 -3.25 -13.43
N GLY A 448 -7.17 -3.93 -12.78
CA GLY A 448 -6.49 -3.41 -11.59
C GLY A 448 -5.33 -2.51 -12.03
N VAL A 449 -5.39 -1.22 -11.71
CA VAL A 449 -4.26 -0.29 -11.88
C VAL A 449 -3.76 0.07 -10.48
N VAL A 450 -2.72 -0.60 -10.05
CA VAL A 450 -2.28 -0.64 -8.65
C VAL A 450 -0.80 -0.29 -8.53
N GLY A 451 -0.32 -0.07 -7.32
CA GLY A 451 1.10 0.07 -7.01
C GLY A 451 1.54 1.49 -6.69
N CYS A 452 2.86 1.66 -6.68
CA CYS A 452 3.54 2.82 -6.11
C CYS A 452 3.76 3.94 -7.13
N THR A 453 3.98 5.16 -6.63
CA THR A 453 4.63 6.24 -7.40
C THR A 453 6.15 6.10 -7.32
N ASN A 454 6.87 6.81 -8.22
CA ASN A 454 8.33 6.75 -8.30
C ASN A 454 8.88 8.19 -8.46
N ALA A 455 9.84 8.57 -7.62
CA ALA A 455 10.47 9.89 -7.69
C ALA A 455 11.29 10.14 -8.97
N ARG A 456 11.61 9.10 -9.76
CA ARG A 456 12.28 9.19 -11.07
C ARG A 456 11.31 9.32 -12.25
N SER A 457 10.03 9.18 -12.01
CA SER A 457 8.97 9.41 -13.00
C SER A 457 8.14 10.61 -12.57
N LYS A 458 7.46 11.25 -13.50
CA LYS A 458 6.57 12.36 -13.20
C LYS A 458 5.43 11.85 -12.30
N GLN A 459 5.39 12.33 -11.05
CA GLN A 459 4.44 11.87 -10.04
C GLN A 459 3.00 11.93 -10.57
N ASP A 460 2.26 10.86 -10.33
CA ASP A 460 0.84 10.64 -10.61
C ASP A 460 0.46 10.60 -12.11
N PHE A 461 1.32 11.06 -13.03
CA PHE A 461 1.03 11.17 -14.46
C PHE A 461 0.63 9.84 -15.10
N SER A 462 1.48 8.82 -14.97
CA SER A 462 1.26 7.54 -15.67
C SER A 462 0.00 6.82 -15.19
N HIS A 463 -0.29 6.87 -13.88
CA HIS A 463 -1.50 6.25 -13.32
C HIS A 463 -2.76 6.92 -13.86
N ILE A 464 -2.79 8.27 -13.85
CA ILE A 464 -3.97 9.03 -14.28
C ILE A 464 -4.23 8.86 -15.76
N GLU A 465 -3.20 8.98 -16.61
CA GLU A 465 -3.36 8.83 -18.06
C GLU A 465 -3.78 7.40 -18.46
N LEU A 466 -3.18 6.38 -17.83
CA LEU A 466 -3.58 4.99 -18.06
C LEU A 466 -5.06 4.76 -17.71
N VAL A 467 -5.49 5.25 -16.56
CA VAL A 467 -6.88 5.05 -16.11
C VAL A 467 -7.86 5.81 -17.01
N ARG A 468 -7.53 7.04 -17.40
CA ARG A 468 -8.36 7.80 -18.37
C ARG A 468 -8.54 7.04 -19.68
N GLU A 469 -7.47 6.46 -20.20
CA GLU A 469 -7.55 5.69 -21.44
C GLU A 469 -8.34 4.38 -21.25
N LEU A 470 -8.21 3.70 -20.10
CA LEU A 470 -8.98 2.49 -19.79
C LEU A 470 -10.48 2.77 -19.70
N ILE A 471 -10.90 3.75 -18.89
CA ILE A 471 -12.34 4.05 -18.73
C ILE A 471 -12.96 4.54 -20.03
N LYS A 472 -12.24 5.34 -20.83
CA LYS A 472 -12.68 5.78 -22.18
C LYS A 472 -12.93 4.63 -23.13
N ASN A 473 -12.27 3.50 -22.91
CA ASN A 473 -12.43 2.26 -23.68
C ASN A 473 -13.34 1.24 -22.99
N ASP A 474 -14.28 1.67 -22.15
CA ASP A 474 -15.26 0.83 -21.46
C ASP A 474 -14.64 -0.21 -20.49
N VAL A 475 -13.49 0.06 -19.90
CA VAL A 475 -12.87 -0.80 -18.88
C VAL A 475 -13.13 -0.23 -17.49
N LEU A 476 -13.79 -1.00 -16.63
CA LEU A 476 -13.95 -0.67 -15.21
C LEU A 476 -12.60 -0.80 -14.50
N VAL A 477 -12.21 0.19 -13.69
CA VAL A 477 -10.88 0.22 -13.07
C VAL A 477 -10.96 0.10 -11.55
N LEU A 478 -10.17 -0.83 -11.01
CA LEU A 478 -9.95 -1.01 -9.58
C LEU A 478 -8.59 -0.42 -9.18
N GLN A 479 -8.54 0.23 -8.02
CA GLN A 479 -7.37 0.99 -7.57
C GLN A 479 -6.99 0.65 -6.14
N THR A 480 -5.69 0.56 -5.88
CA THR A 480 -5.14 0.41 -4.53
C THR A 480 -3.85 1.21 -4.35
N GLY A 481 -3.47 1.47 -3.10
CA GLY A 481 -2.19 2.07 -2.73
C GLY A 481 -1.96 3.47 -3.32
N CYS A 482 -0.74 3.75 -3.75
CA CYS A 482 -0.38 5.08 -4.28
C CYS A 482 -1.15 5.46 -5.55
N SER A 483 -1.50 4.48 -6.39
CA SER A 483 -2.33 4.68 -7.57
C SER A 483 -3.72 5.18 -7.18
N GLN A 484 -4.36 4.58 -6.16
CA GLN A 484 -5.65 5.06 -5.64
C GLN A 484 -5.58 6.54 -5.23
N ILE A 485 -4.53 6.94 -4.52
CA ILE A 485 -4.39 8.33 -4.05
C ILE A 485 -4.12 9.29 -5.20
N ALA A 486 -3.38 8.88 -6.23
CA ALA A 486 -3.21 9.69 -7.44
C ALA A 486 -4.54 10.03 -8.11
N LEU A 487 -5.40 9.01 -8.29
CA LEU A 487 -6.73 9.16 -8.90
C LEU A 487 -7.70 9.94 -7.99
N ALA A 488 -7.58 9.78 -6.66
CA ALA A 488 -8.36 10.56 -5.70
C ALA A 488 -8.05 12.05 -5.80
N LYS A 489 -6.77 12.43 -5.84
CA LYS A 489 -6.35 13.83 -6.05
C LYS A 489 -6.83 14.39 -7.39
N ALA A 490 -6.94 13.56 -8.42
CA ALA A 490 -7.49 13.92 -9.72
C ALA A 490 -9.02 13.98 -9.77
N GLY A 491 -9.74 13.74 -8.65
CA GLY A 491 -11.20 13.82 -8.55
C GLY A 491 -11.95 12.69 -9.26
N MET A 492 -11.31 11.55 -9.50
CA MET A 492 -11.87 10.49 -10.33
C MET A 492 -12.75 9.46 -9.58
N TYR A 493 -13.03 9.66 -8.29
CA TYR A 493 -13.87 8.77 -7.47
C TYR A 493 -15.28 9.31 -7.20
N LEU A 494 -15.78 10.13 -8.10
CA LEU A 494 -17.15 10.62 -8.05
C LEU A 494 -17.96 10.01 -9.21
N PRO A 495 -19.29 9.82 -9.04
CA PRO A 495 -20.15 9.31 -10.11
C PRO A 495 -20.06 10.11 -11.41
N GLU A 496 -19.82 11.43 -11.31
CA GLU A 496 -19.68 12.35 -12.44
C GLU A 496 -18.51 12.00 -13.36
N THR A 497 -17.54 11.22 -12.89
CA THR A 497 -16.44 10.70 -13.70
C THR A 497 -16.94 9.77 -14.81
N ALA A 498 -18.14 9.21 -14.69
CA ALA A 498 -18.78 8.42 -15.74
C ALA A 498 -18.88 9.21 -17.09
N ALA A 499 -18.97 10.53 -17.04
CA ALA A 499 -18.96 11.38 -18.25
C ALA A 499 -17.62 11.31 -19.04
N GLN A 500 -16.55 10.80 -18.44
CA GLN A 500 -15.24 10.60 -19.08
C GLN A 500 -15.08 9.17 -19.63
N ALA A 501 -16.01 8.27 -19.30
CA ALA A 501 -15.97 6.88 -19.72
C ALA A 501 -16.51 6.68 -21.14
N GLY A 502 -16.25 5.50 -21.73
CA GLY A 502 -16.94 5.08 -22.93
C GLY A 502 -18.45 4.91 -22.69
N ALA A 503 -19.23 4.90 -23.76
CA ALA A 503 -20.69 4.93 -23.66
C ALA A 503 -21.26 3.72 -22.90
N GLY A 504 -20.67 2.53 -23.07
CA GLY A 504 -21.13 1.32 -22.40
C GLY A 504 -20.88 1.33 -20.90
N LEU A 505 -19.68 1.69 -20.48
CA LEU A 505 -19.32 1.81 -19.05
C LEU A 505 -20.08 2.96 -18.38
N ALA A 506 -20.23 4.10 -19.07
CA ALA A 506 -20.98 5.24 -18.56
C ALA A 506 -22.44 4.85 -18.25
N GLU A 507 -23.14 4.19 -19.19
CA GLU A 507 -24.52 3.71 -18.98
C GLU A 507 -24.66 2.80 -17.76
N VAL A 508 -23.69 1.88 -17.57
CA VAL A 508 -23.72 0.97 -16.42
C VAL A 508 -23.47 1.73 -15.12
N CYS A 509 -22.47 2.63 -15.09
CA CYS A 509 -22.15 3.43 -13.93
C CYS A 509 -23.33 4.32 -13.50
N GLU A 510 -24.00 4.97 -14.45
CA GLU A 510 -25.18 5.80 -14.17
C GLU A 510 -26.35 4.95 -13.63
N ALA A 511 -26.59 3.77 -14.20
CA ALA A 511 -27.67 2.88 -13.78
C ALA A 511 -27.48 2.33 -12.35
N VAL A 512 -26.23 2.14 -11.92
CA VAL A 512 -25.88 1.61 -10.59
C VAL A 512 -25.58 2.72 -9.59
N GLY A 513 -25.29 3.94 -10.04
CA GLY A 513 -24.84 5.06 -9.21
C GLY A 513 -23.39 4.92 -8.73
N MET A 514 -22.51 4.34 -9.57
CA MET A 514 -21.14 3.98 -9.23
C MET A 514 -20.15 4.75 -10.13
N PRO A 515 -18.99 5.20 -9.63
CA PRO A 515 -17.95 5.73 -10.50
C PRO A 515 -17.30 4.62 -11.36
N PRO A 516 -16.70 4.96 -12.51
CA PRO A 516 -15.98 3.99 -13.35
C PRO A 516 -14.61 3.58 -12.78
N VAL A 517 -14.20 4.20 -11.68
CA VAL A 517 -12.95 3.95 -10.97
C VAL A 517 -13.26 3.70 -9.50
N LEU A 518 -12.86 2.55 -8.95
CA LEU A 518 -13.20 2.13 -7.60
C LEU A 518 -11.95 2.08 -6.72
N GLY A 519 -11.95 2.84 -5.63
CA GLY A 519 -10.89 2.81 -4.62
C GLY A 519 -11.12 1.71 -3.60
N MET A 520 -10.24 0.72 -3.57
CA MET A 520 -10.37 -0.48 -2.74
C MET A 520 -9.63 -0.36 -1.40
N GLY A 521 -8.50 0.35 -1.34
CA GLY A 521 -7.70 0.51 -0.14
C GLY A 521 -6.19 0.54 -0.35
N SER A 522 -5.45 -0.15 0.50
CA SER A 522 -3.98 -0.23 0.52
C SER A 522 -3.42 -1.19 -0.54
N CYS A 523 -2.08 -1.31 -0.60
CA CYS A 523 -1.41 -2.22 -1.54
C CYS A 523 -1.77 -3.69 -1.32
N VAL A 524 -2.08 -4.12 -0.09
CA VAL A 524 -2.50 -5.50 0.19
C VAL A 524 -3.93 -5.76 -0.24
N ASP A 525 -4.75 -4.71 -0.38
CA ASP A 525 -6.17 -4.80 -0.74
C ASP A 525 -6.43 -5.09 -2.22
N ASN A 526 -5.40 -5.46 -2.98
CA ASN A 526 -5.55 -6.03 -4.32
C ASN A 526 -6.42 -7.30 -4.31
N SER A 527 -6.56 -7.92 -3.14
CA SER A 527 -7.37 -9.12 -2.92
C SER A 527 -8.80 -8.83 -2.48
N ARG A 528 -9.13 -7.58 -2.18
CA ARG A 528 -10.49 -7.13 -1.72
C ARG A 528 -11.49 -7.08 -2.89
#